data_f83efc81572cf5d56056db5042862de2
#
_entry.id   f83efc81572cf5d56056db5042862de2
#
_cell.length_a   1.000
_cell.length_b   1.000
_cell.length_c   1.000
_cell.angle_alpha   90.00
_cell.angle_beta   90.00
_cell.angle_gamma   90.00
#
_symmetry.space_group_name_H-M   'P 1'
#
loop_
_entity.id
_entity.type
_entity.pdbx_description
1 polymer ?
#
loop_
_entity_poly.entity_id
_entity_poly.type
_entity_poly.pdbx_seq_one_letter_code
_entity_poly.pdbx_strand_id
1 'polypeptide(L)'
;MIQTNQPFDQTFLIQDDKSFFPNIGFGFYYYSQKIYLGFAMPRAIDHAEIGNQKHYFFIGGGLINLSDLWLLRPSLFLKYARGSSSVYDFSSLLIFKEIFWIGGQIRSSIFSVLPDGGLEGSYAFLTGININKNISLGYSYGFSSSKNKALNLSTHEIILRLDILPKVIGLLRSPRFF
;
A
#
# COMPACT_ATOMS: atom_id res chain seq x y z
N MET A 1 5.23 0.81 37.97
CA MET A 1 3.85 0.45 38.39
C MET A 1 2.92 1.37 37.63
N ILE A 2 2.18 0.85 36.65
CA ILE A 2 1.23 1.65 35.83
C ILE A 2 -0.09 1.64 36.60
N GLN A 3 -0.56 2.80 37.04
CA GLN A 3 -1.89 2.94 37.61
C GLN A 3 -2.89 3.14 36.49
N THR A 4 -3.81 2.21 36.34
CA THR A 4 -4.92 2.33 35.37
C THR A 4 -6.13 2.92 36.08
N ASN A 5 -6.85 3.82 35.41
CA ASN A 5 -8.08 4.43 35.91
C ASN A 5 -9.28 3.47 35.99
N GLN A 6 -9.11 2.23 35.53
CA GLN A 6 -10.11 1.15 35.64
C GLN A 6 -9.44 -0.08 36.28
N PRO A 7 -9.68 -0.34 37.59
CA PRO A 7 -9.00 -1.40 38.32
C PRO A 7 -9.38 -2.83 37.96
N PHE A 8 -10.30 -3.05 37.00
CA PHE A 8 -10.76 -4.37 36.57
C PHE A 8 -10.73 -4.53 35.03
N ASP A 9 -9.84 -3.82 34.32
CA ASP A 9 -9.63 -4.07 32.91
C ASP A 9 -8.93 -5.42 32.72
N GLN A 10 -9.69 -6.40 32.22
CA GLN A 10 -9.21 -7.77 31.98
C GLN A 10 -8.03 -7.83 31.01
N THR A 11 -7.81 -6.80 30.22
CA THR A 11 -6.68 -6.70 29.28
C THR A 11 -5.34 -6.64 30.01
N PHE A 12 -5.32 -6.14 31.25
CA PHE A 12 -4.10 -6.02 32.07
C PHE A 12 -3.95 -7.15 33.11
N LEU A 13 -4.95 -8.04 33.25
CA LEU A 13 -4.87 -9.20 34.13
C LEU A 13 -4.20 -10.41 33.46
N ILE A 14 -3.91 -10.33 32.17
CA ILE A 14 -3.08 -11.33 31.48
C ILE A 14 -1.63 -11.04 31.86
N GLN A 15 -1.24 -11.56 32.96
CA GLN A 15 0.09 -11.52 33.54
C GLN A 15 1.04 -12.30 32.60
N ASP A 16 2.01 -11.63 32.11
CA ASP A 16 3.38 -11.92 31.66
C ASP A 16 3.82 -13.41 31.64
N ASP A 17 3.03 -14.27 31.04
CA ASP A 17 3.60 -15.49 30.51
C ASP A 17 4.35 -15.09 29.21
N LYS A 18 5.68 -15.08 29.28
CA LYS A 18 6.57 -14.92 28.13
C LYS A 18 6.42 -16.10 27.20
N SER A 19 5.27 -16.21 26.59
CA SER A 19 4.96 -17.26 25.63
C SER A 19 5.72 -16.96 24.34
N PHE A 20 6.59 -17.85 23.95
CA PHE A 20 7.31 -17.77 22.68
C PHE A 20 6.41 -18.33 21.56
N PHE A 21 5.98 -17.45 20.65
CA PHE A 21 5.16 -17.82 19.50
C PHE A 21 6.00 -17.74 18.21
N PRO A 22 6.67 -18.85 17.79
CA PRO A 22 7.44 -18.84 16.56
C PRO A 22 6.50 -18.67 15.37
N ASN A 23 6.92 -17.90 14.37
CA ASN A 23 6.18 -17.73 13.14
C ASN A 23 7.10 -17.85 11.94
N ILE A 24 6.57 -18.38 10.84
CA ILE A 24 7.26 -18.49 9.56
C ILE A 24 6.42 -17.78 8.52
N GLY A 25 7.05 -16.96 7.70
CA GLY A 25 6.42 -16.33 6.55
C GLY A 25 7.14 -16.71 5.27
N PHE A 26 6.45 -16.63 4.17
CA PHE A 26 7.05 -16.78 2.86
C PHE A 26 6.50 -15.73 1.90
N GLY A 27 7.25 -15.45 0.85
CA GLY A 27 6.85 -14.56 -0.20
C GLY A 27 7.57 -14.88 -1.49
N PHE A 28 6.93 -14.50 -2.58
CA PHE A 28 7.46 -14.60 -3.92
C PHE A 28 7.34 -13.24 -4.59
N TYR A 29 8.37 -12.84 -5.33
CA TYR A 29 8.37 -11.62 -6.11
C TYR A 29 9.03 -11.87 -7.46
N TYR A 30 8.24 -11.67 -8.51
CA TYR A 30 8.69 -11.69 -9.89
C TYR A 30 8.72 -10.28 -10.46
N TYR A 31 9.74 -9.93 -11.20
CA TYR A 31 9.79 -8.67 -11.92
C TYR A 31 10.55 -8.80 -13.23
N SER A 32 10.16 -7.98 -14.17
CA SER A 32 10.81 -7.79 -15.47
C SER A 32 10.91 -6.29 -15.75
N GLN A 33 11.32 -5.91 -16.94
CA GLN A 33 11.37 -4.50 -17.33
C GLN A 33 9.98 -3.84 -17.41
N LYS A 34 8.92 -4.63 -17.64
CA LYS A 34 7.57 -4.09 -17.90
C LYS A 34 6.54 -4.47 -16.86
N ILE A 35 6.72 -5.58 -16.16
CA ILE A 35 5.73 -6.08 -15.21
C ILE A 35 6.40 -6.54 -13.91
N TYR A 36 5.66 -6.45 -12.83
CA TYR A 36 6.01 -7.06 -11.57
C TYR A 36 4.78 -7.70 -10.92
N LEU A 37 5.01 -8.81 -10.21
CA LEU A 37 4.03 -9.53 -9.44
C LEU A 37 4.65 -9.95 -8.12
N GLY A 38 3.93 -9.86 -7.05
CA GLY A 38 4.39 -10.29 -5.73
C GLY A 38 3.27 -10.91 -4.93
N PHE A 39 3.61 -11.90 -4.14
CA PHE A 39 2.75 -12.52 -3.16
C PHE A 39 3.52 -12.68 -1.86
N ALA A 40 2.86 -12.43 -0.72
CA ALA A 40 3.46 -12.65 0.59
C ALA A 40 2.42 -13.15 1.60
N MET A 41 2.86 -14.09 2.43
CA MET A 41 2.17 -14.55 3.62
C MET A 41 3.15 -14.46 4.81
N PRO A 42 3.21 -13.31 5.51
CA PRO A 42 4.21 -13.07 6.58
C PRO A 42 4.03 -13.98 7.79
N ARG A 43 2.82 -14.54 7.97
CA ARG A 43 2.47 -15.39 9.09
C ARG A 43 1.74 -16.62 8.57
N ALA A 44 2.46 -17.75 8.48
CA ALA A 44 1.92 -19.01 8.00
C ALA A 44 1.36 -19.88 9.14
N ILE A 45 1.86 -19.69 10.36
CA ILE A 45 1.42 -20.44 11.54
C ILE A 45 0.33 -19.67 12.27
N ASP A 46 -0.82 -20.33 12.50
CA ASP A 46 -1.90 -19.77 13.32
C ASP A 46 -1.63 -20.08 14.79
N HIS A 47 -1.64 -19.05 15.60
CA HIS A 47 -1.66 -19.15 17.05
C HIS A 47 -3.02 -18.66 17.54
N ALA A 48 -3.95 -19.61 17.71
CA ALA A 48 -5.33 -19.31 18.11
C ALA A 48 -5.42 -18.56 19.44
N GLU A 49 -4.47 -18.80 20.34
CA GLU A 49 -4.41 -18.20 21.68
C GLU A 49 -4.19 -16.69 21.66
N ILE A 50 -3.51 -16.15 20.64
CA ILE A 50 -3.22 -14.70 20.52
C ILE A 50 -4.07 -14.03 19.43
N GLY A 51 -5.11 -14.72 18.91
CA GLY A 51 -5.98 -14.16 17.86
C GLY A 51 -5.25 -13.79 16.57
N ASN A 52 -4.10 -14.41 16.33
CA ASN A 52 -3.23 -14.08 15.20
C ASN A 52 -3.80 -14.64 13.89
N GLN A 53 -4.33 -13.78 13.05
CA GLN A 53 -4.93 -14.15 11.77
C GLN A 53 -3.90 -14.17 10.65
N LYS A 54 -4.08 -15.12 9.71
CA LYS A 54 -3.28 -15.16 8.47
C LYS A 54 -3.60 -13.98 7.57
N HIS A 55 -2.53 -13.31 7.14
CA HIS A 55 -2.61 -12.23 6.18
C HIS A 55 -1.98 -12.66 4.87
N TYR A 56 -2.66 -12.35 3.78
CA TYR A 56 -2.18 -12.59 2.42
C TYR A 56 -2.10 -11.25 1.71
N PHE A 57 -0.97 -11.02 1.08
CA PHE A 57 -0.71 -9.82 0.31
C PHE A 57 -0.42 -10.20 -1.13
N PHE A 58 -1.02 -9.49 -2.04
CA PHE A 58 -0.74 -9.57 -3.46
C PHE A 58 -0.44 -8.18 -3.98
N ILE A 59 0.59 -8.04 -4.81
CA ILE A 59 0.92 -6.82 -5.51
C ILE A 59 1.22 -7.13 -6.97
N GLY A 60 0.72 -6.32 -7.86
CA GLY A 60 0.99 -6.44 -9.29
C GLY A 60 0.90 -5.10 -9.98
N GLY A 61 1.64 -4.96 -11.05
CA GLY A 61 1.62 -3.75 -11.86
C GLY A 61 2.55 -3.84 -13.04
N GLY A 62 2.58 -2.76 -13.82
CA GLY A 62 3.42 -2.75 -14.99
C GLY A 62 3.56 -1.39 -15.65
N LEU A 63 4.27 -1.40 -16.77
CA LEU A 63 4.46 -0.28 -17.67
C LEU A 63 3.85 -0.62 -19.04
N ILE A 64 2.96 0.23 -19.51
CA ILE A 64 2.30 0.13 -20.80
C ILE A 64 2.71 1.35 -21.63
N ASN A 65 3.38 1.11 -22.74
CA ASN A 65 3.71 2.17 -23.68
C ASN A 65 2.45 2.54 -24.47
N LEU A 66 1.92 3.73 -24.26
CA LEU A 66 0.80 4.25 -25.04
C LEU A 66 1.29 4.92 -26.34
N SER A 67 2.45 5.57 -26.26
CA SER A 67 3.18 6.15 -27.39
C SER A 67 4.65 6.35 -27.01
N ASP A 68 5.46 6.89 -27.92
CA ASP A 68 6.88 7.23 -27.65
C ASP A 68 7.04 8.26 -26.53
N LEU A 69 6.00 9.02 -26.21
CA LEU A 69 6.03 10.08 -25.20
C LEU A 69 5.25 9.74 -23.94
N TRP A 70 4.33 8.77 -24.00
CA TRP A 70 3.40 8.47 -22.93
C TRP A 70 3.52 7.04 -22.44
N LEU A 71 3.70 6.89 -21.15
CA LEU A 71 3.70 5.62 -20.42
C LEU A 71 2.53 5.60 -19.43
N LEU A 72 1.81 4.50 -19.38
CA LEU A 72 0.82 4.24 -18.33
C LEU A 72 1.39 3.23 -17.34
N ARG A 73 1.27 3.53 -16.06
CA ARG A 73 1.74 2.67 -14.97
C ARG A 73 0.59 2.31 -14.01
N PRO A 74 -0.20 1.28 -14.33
CA PRO A 74 -1.17 0.73 -13.41
C PRO A 74 -0.49 -0.11 -12.34
N SER A 75 -1.04 -0.10 -11.13
CA SER A 75 -0.66 -1.02 -10.05
C SER A 75 -1.87 -1.40 -9.19
N LEU A 76 -1.84 -2.61 -8.66
CA LEU A 76 -2.85 -3.17 -7.78
C LEU A 76 -2.15 -3.78 -6.56
N PHE A 77 -2.67 -3.48 -5.39
CA PHE A 77 -2.32 -4.15 -4.14
C PHE A 77 -3.59 -4.70 -3.49
N LEU A 78 -3.54 -5.96 -3.09
CA LEU A 78 -4.63 -6.63 -2.40
C LEU A 78 -4.12 -7.14 -1.05
N LYS A 79 -4.92 -6.90 -0.02
CA LYS A 79 -4.71 -7.45 1.31
C LYS A 79 -5.94 -8.26 1.70
N TYR A 80 -5.73 -9.51 2.02
CA TYR A 80 -6.75 -10.39 2.57
C TYR A 80 -6.34 -10.87 3.96
N ALA A 81 -7.27 -10.80 4.92
CA ALA A 81 -7.10 -11.39 6.24
C ALA A 81 -8.38 -12.15 6.60
N ARG A 82 -8.23 -13.38 7.08
CA ARG A 82 -9.37 -14.20 7.50
C ARG A 82 -10.12 -13.50 8.64
N GLY A 83 -11.45 -13.33 8.50
CA GLY A 83 -12.28 -12.65 9.51
C GLY A 83 -12.20 -11.12 9.50
N SER A 84 -11.53 -10.53 8.52
CA SER A 84 -11.47 -9.08 8.32
C SER A 84 -11.86 -8.70 6.89
N SER A 85 -12.26 -7.46 6.69
CA SER A 85 -12.55 -6.96 5.34
C SER A 85 -11.29 -6.96 4.48
N SER A 86 -11.40 -7.51 3.28
CA SER A 86 -10.35 -7.45 2.28
C SER A 86 -10.20 -6.03 1.77
N VAL A 87 -8.98 -5.56 1.61
CA VAL A 87 -8.67 -4.21 1.12
C VAL A 87 -7.99 -4.31 -0.23
N TYR A 88 -8.41 -3.49 -1.17
CA TYR A 88 -7.70 -3.28 -2.41
C TYR A 88 -7.22 -1.83 -2.53
N ASP A 89 -6.13 -1.66 -3.22
CA ASP A 89 -5.51 -0.38 -3.50
C ASP A 89 -5.11 -0.41 -4.98
N PHE A 90 -5.80 0.37 -5.79
CA PHE A 90 -5.53 0.49 -7.20
C PHE A 90 -4.98 1.89 -7.49
N SER A 91 -3.87 1.96 -8.19
CA SER A 91 -3.34 3.24 -8.67
C SER A 91 -2.98 3.17 -10.14
N SER A 92 -3.06 4.31 -10.79
CA SER A 92 -2.64 4.45 -12.19
C SER A 92 -1.98 5.81 -12.39
N LEU A 93 -0.78 5.79 -12.97
CA LEU A 93 -0.04 7.00 -13.30
C LEU A 93 0.18 7.07 -14.80
N LEU A 94 -0.08 8.24 -15.37
CA LEU A 94 0.26 8.60 -16.73
C LEU A 94 1.55 9.42 -16.70
N ILE A 95 2.58 8.98 -17.40
CA ILE A 95 3.94 9.54 -17.36
C ILE A 95 4.25 10.11 -18.74
N PHE A 96 4.63 11.37 -18.79
CA PHE A 96 5.01 12.09 -20.00
C PHE A 96 6.53 12.29 -20.10
N LYS A 97 7.14 11.76 -21.14
CA LYS A 97 8.59 11.87 -21.44
C LYS A 97 9.49 11.46 -20.26
N GLU A 98 8.99 10.61 -19.35
CA GLU A 98 9.67 10.25 -18.11
C GLU A 98 9.98 11.46 -17.19
N ILE A 99 9.45 12.64 -17.51
CA ILE A 99 9.70 13.89 -16.78
C ILE A 99 8.54 14.20 -15.85
N PHE A 100 7.32 14.24 -16.36
CA PHE A 100 6.13 14.62 -15.60
C PHE A 100 5.19 13.41 -15.46
N TRP A 101 4.55 13.27 -14.32
CA TRP A 101 3.55 12.25 -14.11
C TRP A 101 2.35 12.79 -13.33
N ILE A 102 1.19 12.23 -13.65
CA ILE A 102 -0.10 12.53 -13.02
C ILE A 102 -0.91 11.24 -12.91
N GLY A 103 -1.72 11.14 -11.89
CA GLY A 103 -2.58 9.98 -11.74
C GLY A 103 -3.48 9.98 -10.54
N GLY A 104 -4.02 8.83 -10.23
CA GLY A 104 -4.92 8.64 -9.11
C GLY A 104 -4.74 7.29 -8.44
N GLN A 105 -5.22 7.25 -7.21
CA GLN A 105 -5.24 6.06 -6.37
C GLN A 105 -6.61 5.93 -5.70
N ILE A 106 -7.09 4.72 -5.62
CA ILE A 106 -8.32 4.35 -4.92
C ILE A 106 -7.98 3.22 -3.98
N ARG A 107 -8.25 3.40 -2.69
CA ARG A 107 -8.15 2.37 -1.65
C ARG A 107 -9.52 2.16 -1.04
N SER A 108 -10.03 0.95 -1.07
CA SER A 108 -11.31 0.60 -0.47
C SER A 108 -11.30 -0.82 0.07
N SER A 109 -12.25 -1.11 0.95
CA SER A 109 -12.57 -2.48 1.34
C SER A 109 -13.48 -3.11 0.28
N ILE A 110 -13.25 -4.38 -0.03
CA ILE A 110 -14.17 -5.16 -0.84
C ILE A 110 -15.49 -5.27 -0.08
N PHE A 111 -16.61 -4.92 -0.73
CA PHE A 111 -17.98 -4.88 -0.17
C PHE A 111 -18.35 -3.66 0.69
N SER A 112 -17.54 -2.62 0.72
CA SER A 112 -17.91 -1.40 1.43
C SER A 112 -18.52 -0.40 0.44
N VAL A 113 -19.86 -0.24 0.52
CA VAL A 113 -20.63 0.67 -0.34
C VAL A 113 -21.34 1.68 0.54
N LEU A 114 -21.31 2.95 0.14
CA LEU A 114 -22.02 4.04 0.79
C LEU A 114 -23.54 3.96 0.49
N PRO A 115 -24.40 4.57 1.34
CA PRO A 115 -25.86 4.59 1.11
C PRO A 115 -26.27 5.26 -0.21
N ASP A 116 -25.46 6.15 -0.74
CA ASP A 116 -25.64 6.83 -2.03
C ASP A 116 -25.08 6.05 -3.22
N GLY A 117 -24.62 4.81 -3.00
CA GLY A 117 -24.03 3.94 -4.02
C GLY A 117 -22.55 4.20 -4.28
N GLY A 118 -21.91 5.15 -3.60
CA GLY A 118 -20.48 5.39 -3.68
C GLY A 118 -19.65 4.30 -2.99
N LEU A 119 -18.36 4.24 -3.30
CA LEU A 119 -17.43 3.36 -2.60
C LEU A 119 -16.92 4.05 -1.34
N GLU A 120 -17.01 3.34 -0.20
CA GLU A 120 -16.33 3.77 1.02
C GLU A 120 -14.85 3.50 0.88
N GLY A 121 -14.03 4.54 1.08
CA GLY A 121 -12.58 4.37 0.92
C GLY A 121 -11.81 5.68 0.92
N SER A 122 -10.57 5.58 0.51
CA SER A 122 -9.68 6.73 0.33
C SER A 122 -9.32 6.89 -1.14
N TYR A 123 -9.27 8.11 -1.57
CA TYR A 123 -8.91 8.51 -2.93
C TYR A 123 -7.73 9.45 -2.85
N ALA A 124 -6.84 9.36 -3.80
CA ALA A 124 -5.74 10.33 -3.90
C ALA A 124 -5.53 10.75 -5.36
N PHE A 125 -5.28 12.03 -5.54
CA PHE A 125 -4.72 12.60 -6.74
C PHE A 125 -3.21 12.69 -6.57
N LEU A 126 -2.46 12.29 -7.57
CA LEU A 126 -1.02 12.16 -7.53
C LEU A 126 -0.41 12.93 -8.70
N THR A 127 0.61 13.72 -8.46
CA THR A 127 1.37 14.40 -9.52
C THR A 127 2.82 14.59 -9.12
N GLY A 128 3.68 14.76 -10.08
CA GLY A 128 5.07 15.06 -9.79
C GLY A 128 5.94 15.21 -11.03
N ILE A 129 7.19 15.55 -10.76
CA ILE A 129 8.19 15.83 -11.78
C ILE A 129 9.51 15.15 -11.42
N ASN A 130 10.14 14.54 -12.41
CA ASN A 130 11.51 14.07 -12.33
C ASN A 130 12.43 15.21 -12.78
N ILE A 131 13.03 15.91 -11.83
CA ILE A 131 13.92 17.06 -12.10
C ILE A 131 15.15 16.59 -12.86
N ASN A 132 15.66 15.43 -12.45
CA ASN A 132 16.73 14.72 -13.15
C ASN A 132 16.65 13.21 -12.84
N LYS A 133 17.65 12.44 -13.30
CA LYS A 133 17.69 10.98 -13.10
C LYS A 133 17.76 10.53 -11.63
N ASN A 134 18.10 11.44 -10.74
CA ASN A 134 18.35 11.16 -9.32
C ASN A 134 17.39 11.88 -8.38
N ILE A 135 16.67 12.90 -8.85
CA ILE A 135 15.83 13.76 -8.02
C ILE A 135 14.44 13.81 -8.63
N SER A 136 13.45 13.47 -7.82
CA SER A 136 12.04 13.58 -8.17
C SER A 136 11.28 14.27 -7.05
N LEU A 137 10.34 15.12 -7.42
CA LEU A 137 9.41 15.79 -6.51
C LEU A 137 7.99 15.34 -6.83
N GLY A 138 7.27 14.92 -5.81
CA GLY A 138 5.89 14.51 -5.93
C GLY A 138 4.98 15.27 -4.97
N TYR A 139 3.72 15.37 -5.35
CA TYR A 139 2.65 15.91 -4.54
C TYR A 139 1.45 14.96 -4.59
N SER A 140 0.81 14.78 -3.45
CA SER A 140 -0.41 13.99 -3.31
C SER A 140 -1.48 14.81 -2.58
N TYR A 141 -2.70 14.77 -3.10
CA TYR A 141 -3.89 15.23 -2.41
C TYR A 141 -4.79 14.04 -2.16
N GLY A 142 -4.92 13.66 -0.90
CA GLY A 142 -5.75 12.55 -0.45
C GLY A 142 -7.04 13.03 0.19
N PHE A 143 -8.13 12.27 -0.02
CA PHE A 143 -9.38 12.47 0.70
C PHE A 143 -10.04 11.12 0.97
N SER A 144 -10.76 11.03 2.08
CA SER A 144 -11.51 9.83 2.45
C SER A 144 -13.00 10.06 2.30
N SER A 145 -13.72 8.99 1.93
CA SER A 145 -15.17 8.94 1.90
C SER A 145 -15.64 7.82 2.82
N SER A 146 -16.34 8.17 3.89
CA SER A 146 -16.83 7.23 4.90
C SER A 146 -18.30 7.50 5.21
N LYS A 147 -19.01 6.46 5.62
CA LYS A 147 -20.38 6.56 6.16
C LYS A 147 -20.45 7.55 7.33
N ASN A 148 -19.41 7.62 8.13
CA ASN A 148 -19.28 8.64 9.16
C ASN A 148 -18.61 9.88 8.58
N LYS A 149 -19.39 10.93 8.29
CA LYS A 149 -18.91 12.20 7.72
C LYS A 149 -17.81 12.88 8.55
N ALA A 150 -17.75 12.63 9.86
CA ALA A 150 -16.68 13.15 10.72
C ALA A 150 -15.30 12.55 10.41
N LEU A 151 -15.25 11.42 9.69
CA LEU A 151 -13.99 10.76 9.26
C LEU A 151 -13.58 11.14 7.84
N ASN A 152 -14.32 12.03 7.18
CA ASN A 152 -13.97 12.53 5.86
C ASN A 152 -12.88 13.59 6.00
N LEU A 153 -11.62 13.12 5.93
CA LEU A 153 -10.42 13.94 6.07
C LEU A 153 -9.74 14.11 4.72
N SER A 154 -9.10 15.25 4.54
CA SER A 154 -8.20 15.49 3.40
C SER A 154 -6.77 15.68 3.90
N THR A 155 -5.81 15.22 3.09
CA THR A 155 -4.38 15.33 3.37
C THR A 155 -3.64 15.88 2.17
N HIS A 156 -2.58 16.63 2.45
CA HIS A 156 -1.64 17.12 1.45
C HIS A 156 -0.26 16.57 1.79
N GLU A 157 0.39 15.92 0.84
CA GLU A 157 1.69 15.31 1.04
C GLU A 157 2.65 15.76 -0.06
N ILE A 158 3.89 16.07 0.33
CA ILE A 158 4.99 16.36 -0.58
C ILE A 158 6.05 15.30 -0.37
N ILE A 159 6.53 14.73 -1.47
CA ILE A 159 7.53 13.65 -1.46
C ILE A 159 8.73 14.13 -2.28
N LEU A 160 9.92 14.11 -1.66
CA LEU A 160 11.19 14.27 -2.34
C LEU A 160 11.90 12.92 -2.39
N ARG A 161 12.22 12.46 -3.59
CA ARG A 161 13.01 11.23 -3.80
C ARG A 161 14.41 11.59 -4.28
N LEU A 162 15.41 11.04 -3.61
CA LEU A 162 16.81 11.16 -3.93
C LEU A 162 17.41 9.77 -4.16
N ASP A 163 17.90 9.50 -5.36
CA ASP A 163 18.60 8.26 -5.71
C ASP A 163 20.11 8.49 -5.63
N ILE A 164 20.73 8.01 -4.56
CA ILE A 164 22.16 8.26 -4.25
C ILE A 164 23.06 7.17 -4.84
N LEU A 165 22.51 5.99 -5.13
CA LEU A 165 23.29 4.85 -5.60
C LEU A 165 23.66 4.99 -7.07
N PRO A 166 24.93 4.67 -7.45
CA PRO A 166 25.33 4.62 -8.85
C PRO A 166 24.49 3.58 -9.60
N LYS A 167 24.02 3.94 -10.79
CA LYS A 167 23.31 3.01 -11.66
C LYS A 167 24.25 1.90 -12.10
N VAL A 168 24.08 0.71 -11.55
CA VAL A 168 24.78 -0.48 -12.05
C VAL A 168 24.21 -0.79 -13.43
N ILE A 169 25.04 -0.67 -14.46
CA ILE A 169 24.68 -0.98 -15.84
C ILE A 169 24.44 -2.49 -15.92
N GLY A 170 23.24 -2.90 -16.37
CA GLY A 170 22.90 -4.30 -16.62
C GLY A 170 21.94 -4.98 -15.63
N LEU A 171 21.56 -4.34 -14.53
CA LEU A 171 20.52 -4.88 -13.68
C LEU A 171 19.12 -4.50 -14.21
N LEU A 172 18.23 -5.48 -14.26
CA LEU A 172 16.81 -5.26 -14.56
C LEU A 172 16.23 -4.32 -13.50
N ARG A 173 15.67 -3.20 -13.94
CA ARG A 173 14.95 -2.28 -13.04
C ARG A 173 13.52 -2.74 -12.92
N SER A 174 13.06 -2.87 -11.69
CA SER A 174 11.64 -3.12 -11.43
C SER A 174 10.82 -1.88 -11.84
N PRO A 175 9.71 -2.05 -12.58
CA PRO A 175 8.81 -0.95 -12.95
C PRO A 175 8.17 -0.27 -11.73
N ARG A 176 8.38 -0.80 -10.53
CA ARG A 176 7.92 -0.21 -9.28
C ARG A 176 8.67 1.07 -8.90
N PHE A 177 9.88 1.28 -9.41
CA PHE A 177 10.78 2.36 -8.99
C PHE A 177 10.99 3.46 -10.05
N PHE A 178 10.14 3.51 -11.06
CA PHE A 178 10.13 4.60 -12.03
C PHE A 178 9.25 5.75 -11.56
#